data_ec0f575acce8a1dcc0bcc2494852dd38
#
_entry.id   ec0f575acce8a1dcc0bcc2494852dd38
#
_cell.length_a   1.000
_cell.length_b   1.000
_cell.length_c   1.000
_cell.angle_alpha   90.00
_cell.angle_beta   90.00
_cell.angle_gamma   90.00
#
_symmetry.space_group_name_H-M   'P 1'
#
loop_
_entity.id
_entity.type
_entity.pdbx_description
1 polymer ?
#
loop_
_entity_poly.entity_id
_entity_poly.type
_entity_poly.pdbx_seq_one_letter_code
_entity_poly.pdbx_strand_id
1 'polypeptide(L)'
;MRFALFFLLYGAIQFYCAVKTVHGMGLTGAGRWLTFGWALLMTVGPLLVWQLERCAECHMASVVAAWLVFGWMGFAFLFFCAGLLMDLYGGIARLTHLPRPDSATAYVGLTLLVAALWLMGFNSARNPKIERLTIESDKVPTQADGLRIVQLTDVHLGVLINRQHLTRILEQVETLKPDILVSTGDLVDAQAHHLDGLSTLLADCKPRYGKFAVTGNHESYVGLDHALAFHERAGFRLLRGDSIDVAGITLAGIDDPAVIGGSIGEAKFLNEIREGRFVILLKHQPRIDPDARFNLQLSGHTHNGQIFPFNFLVRLVYPMIHGRHGLNNGGQLYVSRGAGSWGPPIRVFSPPEITLIELKRR
;
A
#
# COMPACT_ATOMS: atom_id res chain seq x y z
N MET A 1 -3.21 16.40 15.71
CA MET A 1 -2.64 17.27 14.66
C MET A 1 -2.68 16.63 13.25
N ARG A 2 -2.17 15.39 13.03
CA ARG A 2 -2.16 14.73 11.71
C ARG A 2 -3.57 14.54 11.10
N PHE A 3 -4.54 14.10 11.90
CA PHE A 3 -5.94 13.92 11.47
C PHE A 3 -6.59 15.22 11.00
N ALA A 4 -6.43 16.32 11.74
CA ALA A 4 -6.98 17.62 11.36
C ALA A 4 -6.38 18.13 10.04
N LEU A 5 -5.08 17.95 9.84
CA LEU A 5 -4.41 18.32 8.59
C LEU A 5 -4.95 17.51 7.40
N PHE A 6 -5.18 16.20 7.57
CA PHE A 6 -5.78 15.37 6.52
C PHE A 6 -7.15 15.91 6.10
N PHE A 7 -8.07 16.17 7.04
CA PHE A 7 -9.40 16.66 6.72
C PHE A 7 -9.40 18.08 6.11
N LEU A 8 -8.44 18.91 6.53
CA LEU A 8 -8.27 20.25 5.93
C LEU A 8 -7.83 20.14 4.47
N LEU A 9 -6.83 19.35 4.17
CA LEU A 9 -6.31 19.16 2.81
C LEU A 9 -7.34 18.45 1.92
N TYR A 10 -7.97 17.40 2.43
CA TYR A 10 -8.99 16.67 1.69
C TYR A 10 -10.24 17.53 1.45
N GLY A 11 -10.66 18.31 2.44
CA GLY A 11 -11.75 19.30 2.29
C GLY A 11 -11.44 20.36 1.24
N ALA A 12 -10.19 20.83 1.19
CA ALA A 12 -9.77 21.79 0.14
C ALA A 12 -9.85 21.17 -1.27
N ILE A 13 -9.45 19.89 -1.43
CA ILE A 13 -9.62 19.14 -2.69
C ILE A 13 -11.11 19.05 -3.05
N GLN A 14 -11.97 18.67 -2.11
CA GLN A 14 -13.41 18.55 -2.33
C GLN A 14 -14.03 19.90 -2.72
N PHE A 15 -13.64 20.96 -2.03
CA PHE A 15 -14.12 22.33 -2.35
C PHE A 15 -13.70 22.75 -3.77
N TYR A 16 -12.45 22.50 -4.16
CA TYR A 16 -11.97 22.75 -5.51
C TYR A 16 -12.80 21.98 -6.55
N CYS A 17 -13.04 20.69 -6.35
CA CYS A 17 -13.86 19.86 -7.23
C CYS A 17 -15.29 20.42 -7.36
N ALA A 18 -15.89 20.85 -6.26
CA ALA A 18 -17.23 21.45 -6.25
C ALA A 18 -17.28 22.76 -7.04
N VAL A 19 -16.31 23.66 -6.83
CA VAL A 19 -16.21 24.92 -7.57
C VAL A 19 -16.06 24.67 -9.08
N LYS A 20 -15.17 23.75 -9.47
CA LYS A 20 -14.99 23.38 -10.88
C LYS A 20 -16.26 22.81 -11.51
N THR A 21 -16.96 21.96 -10.78
CA THR A 21 -18.23 21.35 -11.24
C THR A 21 -19.31 22.42 -11.42
N VAL A 22 -19.47 23.32 -10.44
CA VAL A 22 -20.44 24.42 -10.51
C VAL A 22 -20.19 25.29 -11.72
N HIS A 23 -18.94 25.71 -11.97
CA HIS A 23 -18.56 26.54 -13.10
C HIS A 23 -18.67 25.79 -14.44
N GLY A 24 -18.15 24.58 -14.52
CA GLY A 24 -18.12 23.79 -15.75
C GLY A 24 -19.51 23.40 -16.24
N MET A 25 -20.43 23.12 -15.33
CA MET A 25 -21.81 22.76 -15.64
C MET A 25 -22.78 23.97 -15.63
N GLY A 26 -22.32 25.18 -15.27
CA GLY A 26 -23.19 26.36 -15.15
C GLY A 26 -24.27 26.21 -14.07
N LEU A 27 -23.99 25.50 -12.97
CA LEU A 27 -24.99 25.17 -11.93
C LEU A 27 -25.35 26.42 -11.12
N THR A 28 -26.66 26.60 -10.92
CA THR A 28 -27.25 27.68 -10.09
C THR A 28 -28.26 27.09 -9.11
N GLY A 29 -28.78 27.90 -8.19
CA GLY A 29 -29.84 27.48 -7.27
C GLY A 29 -29.53 26.19 -6.52
N ALA A 30 -30.47 25.26 -6.51
CA ALA A 30 -30.37 23.98 -5.80
C ALA A 30 -29.18 23.10 -6.27
N GLY A 31 -28.89 23.10 -7.58
CA GLY A 31 -27.78 22.29 -8.13
C GLY A 31 -26.43 22.68 -7.55
N ARG A 32 -26.18 23.98 -7.36
CA ARG A 32 -24.97 24.48 -6.70
C ARG A 32 -24.89 24.01 -5.26
N TRP A 33 -25.96 24.12 -4.49
CA TRP A 33 -25.96 23.72 -3.07
C TRP A 33 -25.83 22.21 -2.88
N LEU A 34 -26.44 21.40 -3.77
CA LEU A 34 -26.28 19.95 -3.77
C LEU A 34 -24.81 19.54 -4.04
N THR A 35 -24.12 20.24 -4.94
CA THR A 35 -22.70 19.98 -5.23
C THR A 35 -21.81 20.24 -4.00
N PHE A 36 -22.02 21.35 -3.29
CA PHE A 36 -21.28 21.63 -2.06
C PHE A 36 -21.67 20.69 -0.91
N GLY A 37 -22.94 20.30 -0.81
CA GLY A 37 -23.42 19.30 0.14
C GLY A 37 -22.76 17.93 -0.07
N TRP A 38 -22.62 17.51 -1.34
CA TRP A 38 -21.87 16.31 -1.71
C TRP A 38 -20.39 16.42 -1.32
N ALA A 39 -19.73 17.53 -1.61
CA ALA A 39 -18.34 17.76 -1.24
C ALA A 39 -18.14 17.70 0.27
N LEU A 40 -19.04 18.26 1.07
CA LEU A 40 -19.03 18.18 2.53
C LEU A 40 -19.23 16.74 3.01
N LEU A 41 -20.24 16.04 2.46
CA LEU A 41 -20.51 14.65 2.79
C LEU A 41 -19.30 13.75 2.52
N MET A 42 -18.67 13.92 1.36
CA MET A 42 -17.49 13.13 1.00
C MET A 42 -16.25 13.50 1.83
N THR A 43 -16.15 14.77 2.29
CA THR A 43 -15.08 15.17 3.21
C THR A 43 -15.15 14.40 4.53
N VAL A 44 -16.34 14.25 5.11
CA VAL A 44 -16.55 13.52 6.38
C VAL A 44 -16.75 12.02 6.18
N GLY A 45 -16.94 11.58 4.95
CA GLY A 45 -17.22 10.20 4.58
C GLY A 45 -16.27 9.15 5.18
N PRO A 46 -14.94 9.37 5.22
CA PRO A 46 -14.00 8.43 5.87
C PRO A 46 -14.31 8.18 7.34
N LEU A 47 -14.81 9.17 8.08
CA LEU A 47 -15.25 8.98 9.47
C LEU A 47 -16.51 8.12 9.54
N LEU A 48 -17.44 8.31 8.60
CA LEU A 48 -18.63 7.47 8.51
C LEU A 48 -18.27 6.00 8.24
N VAL A 49 -17.37 5.75 7.28
CA VAL A 49 -16.89 4.40 6.99
C VAL A 49 -16.26 3.78 8.23
N TRP A 50 -15.35 4.50 8.90
CA TRP A 50 -14.70 4.03 10.13
C TRP A 50 -15.70 3.68 11.25
N GLN A 51 -16.79 4.43 11.40
CA GLN A 51 -17.85 4.12 12.37
C GLN A 51 -18.64 2.87 11.97
N LEU A 52 -18.99 2.75 10.69
CA LEU A 52 -19.73 1.60 10.16
C LEU A 52 -18.93 0.29 10.25
N GLU A 53 -17.62 0.34 10.03
CA GLU A 53 -16.74 -0.83 10.15
C GLU A 53 -16.66 -1.38 11.58
N ARG A 54 -16.92 -0.57 12.58
CA ARG A 54 -16.95 -1.00 14.00
C ARG A 54 -18.27 -1.68 14.41
N CYS A 55 -19.29 -1.59 13.58
CA CYS A 55 -20.60 -2.18 13.80
C CYS A 55 -20.69 -3.50 13.03
N ALA A 56 -20.67 -4.63 13.74
CA ALA A 56 -20.72 -5.96 13.11
C ALA A 56 -21.99 -6.19 12.27
N GLU A 57 -23.12 -5.63 12.70
CA GLU A 57 -24.42 -5.74 12.01
C GLU A 57 -24.47 -4.84 10.75
N CYS A 58 -23.56 -3.87 10.62
CA CYS A 58 -23.53 -2.88 9.55
C CYS A 58 -22.64 -3.31 8.37
N HIS A 59 -22.26 -4.59 8.24
CA HIS A 59 -21.28 -5.07 7.24
C HIS A 59 -21.60 -4.58 5.82
N MET A 60 -22.81 -4.81 5.32
CA MET A 60 -23.18 -4.37 3.97
C MET A 60 -23.16 -2.85 3.81
N ALA A 61 -23.59 -2.12 4.84
CA ALA A 61 -23.53 -0.65 4.82
C ALA A 61 -22.09 -0.15 4.80
N SER A 62 -21.18 -0.76 5.57
CA SER A 62 -19.76 -0.41 5.57
C SER A 62 -19.10 -0.68 4.22
N VAL A 63 -19.43 -1.82 3.57
CA VAL A 63 -18.93 -2.14 2.21
C VAL A 63 -19.38 -1.09 1.21
N VAL A 64 -20.68 -0.78 1.16
CA VAL A 64 -21.23 0.21 0.21
C VAL A 64 -20.64 1.60 0.46
N ALA A 65 -20.57 2.01 1.73
CA ALA A 65 -20.00 3.29 2.11
C ALA A 65 -18.51 3.37 1.76
N ALA A 66 -17.71 2.34 2.02
CA ALA A 66 -16.30 2.28 1.69
C ALA A 66 -16.06 2.42 0.17
N TRP A 67 -16.80 1.65 -0.64
CA TRP A 67 -16.72 1.75 -2.11
C TRP A 67 -17.08 3.14 -2.62
N LEU A 68 -18.13 3.75 -2.09
CA LEU A 68 -18.56 5.09 -2.48
C LEU A 68 -17.55 6.15 -2.05
N VAL A 69 -17.15 6.16 -0.78
CA VAL A 69 -16.28 7.20 -0.21
C VAL A 69 -14.86 7.10 -0.74
N PHE A 70 -14.25 5.92 -0.67
CA PHE A 70 -12.86 5.76 -1.12
C PHE A 70 -12.75 5.72 -2.64
N GLY A 71 -13.75 5.20 -3.35
CA GLY A 71 -13.83 5.30 -4.81
C GLY A 71 -13.91 6.77 -5.26
N TRP A 72 -14.77 7.55 -4.62
CA TRP A 72 -14.86 8.99 -4.84
C TRP A 72 -13.58 9.72 -4.46
N MET A 73 -12.92 9.37 -3.35
CA MET A 73 -11.66 9.97 -2.91
C MET A 73 -10.59 9.87 -4.02
N GLY A 74 -10.44 8.69 -4.62
CA GLY A 74 -9.51 8.50 -5.73
C GLY A 74 -9.89 9.32 -6.97
N PHE A 75 -11.18 9.40 -7.30
CA PHE A 75 -11.69 10.22 -8.40
C PHE A 75 -11.42 11.71 -8.15
N ALA A 76 -11.77 12.22 -6.96
CA ALA A 76 -11.58 13.62 -6.59
C ALA A 76 -10.11 14.03 -6.59
N PHE A 77 -9.20 13.15 -6.14
CA PHE A 77 -7.77 13.41 -6.19
C PHE A 77 -7.26 13.52 -7.63
N LEU A 78 -7.62 12.60 -8.52
CA LEU A 78 -7.26 12.67 -9.94
C LEU A 78 -7.87 13.91 -10.61
N PHE A 79 -9.13 14.22 -10.29
CA PHE A 79 -9.82 15.40 -10.82
C PHE A 79 -9.14 16.69 -10.38
N PHE A 80 -8.74 16.77 -9.11
CA PHE A 80 -7.99 17.89 -8.57
C PHE A 80 -6.65 18.07 -9.31
N CYS A 81 -5.84 17.01 -9.41
CA CYS A 81 -4.53 17.08 -10.06
C CYS A 81 -4.63 17.47 -11.54
N ALA A 82 -5.51 16.83 -12.30
CA ALA A 82 -5.71 17.14 -13.72
C ALA A 82 -6.37 18.51 -13.91
N GLY A 83 -7.26 18.90 -12.99
CA GLY A 83 -7.89 20.23 -12.98
C GLY A 83 -6.89 21.35 -12.75
N LEU A 84 -5.92 21.17 -11.83
CA LEU A 84 -4.85 22.15 -11.62
C LEU A 84 -3.98 22.32 -12.87
N LEU A 85 -3.64 21.22 -13.57
CA LEU A 85 -2.90 21.30 -14.84
C LEU A 85 -3.71 22.05 -15.91
N MET A 86 -5.01 21.82 -15.98
CA MET A 86 -5.90 22.53 -16.89
C MET A 86 -5.99 24.03 -16.54
N ASP A 87 -6.01 24.39 -15.25
CA ASP A 87 -6.01 25.81 -14.82
C ASP A 87 -4.70 26.50 -15.15
N LEU A 88 -3.57 25.79 -14.95
CA LEU A 88 -2.25 26.27 -15.35
C LEU A 88 -2.20 26.54 -16.86
N TYR A 89 -2.66 25.55 -17.67
CA TYR A 89 -2.79 25.75 -19.11
C TYR A 89 -3.66 26.95 -19.46
N GLY A 90 -4.84 27.08 -18.83
CA GLY A 90 -5.75 28.21 -19.03
C GLY A 90 -5.12 29.58 -18.70
N GLY A 91 -4.29 29.64 -17.66
CA GLY A 91 -3.49 30.81 -17.30
C GLY A 91 -2.44 31.15 -18.36
N ILE A 92 -1.64 30.17 -18.77
CA ILE A 92 -0.62 30.34 -19.85
C ILE A 92 -1.29 30.76 -21.17
N ALA A 93 -2.37 30.09 -21.55
CA ALA A 93 -3.08 30.37 -22.80
C ALA A 93 -3.69 31.80 -22.84
N ARG A 94 -4.04 32.37 -21.67
CA ARG A 94 -4.45 33.79 -21.57
C ARG A 94 -3.29 34.73 -21.90
N LEU A 95 -2.09 34.42 -21.41
CA LEU A 95 -0.89 35.24 -21.61
C LEU A 95 -0.32 35.12 -23.01
N THR A 96 -0.45 33.96 -23.63
CA THR A 96 0.14 33.65 -24.95
C THR A 96 -0.85 33.64 -26.10
N HIS A 97 -2.13 34.01 -25.86
CA HIS A 97 -3.22 33.99 -26.84
C HIS A 97 -3.46 32.63 -27.52
N LEU A 98 -3.09 31.52 -26.84
CA LEU A 98 -3.35 30.16 -27.33
C LEU A 98 -4.86 29.83 -27.26
N PRO A 99 -5.38 28.95 -28.15
CA PRO A 99 -6.77 28.53 -28.14
C PRO A 99 -7.14 27.89 -26.78
N ARG A 100 -8.34 28.22 -26.32
CA ARG A 100 -8.90 27.65 -25.09
C ARG A 100 -10.29 27.07 -25.39
N PRO A 101 -10.59 25.85 -24.90
CA PRO A 101 -11.95 25.36 -24.94
C PRO A 101 -12.84 26.21 -24.02
N ASP A 102 -14.13 26.26 -24.29
CA ASP A 102 -15.10 26.84 -23.35
C ASP A 102 -15.16 26.01 -22.07
N SER A 103 -15.72 26.56 -21.01
CA SER A 103 -15.71 25.96 -19.68
C SER A 103 -16.45 24.61 -19.62
N ALA A 104 -17.54 24.46 -20.39
CA ALA A 104 -18.30 23.22 -20.41
C ALA A 104 -17.54 22.10 -21.13
N THR A 105 -16.97 22.40 -22.31
CA THR A 105 -16.14 21.45 -23.07
C THR A 105 -14.91 21.02 -22.25
N ALA A 106 -14.23 21.99 -21.60
CA ALA A 106 -13.09 21.72 -20.75
C ALA A 106 -13.46 20.82 -19.56
N TYR A 107 -14.58 21.08 -18.90
CA TYR A 107 -15.08 20.29 -17.77
C TYR A 107 -15.44 18.84 -18.20
N VAL A 108 -16.16 18.68 -19.31
CA VAL A 108 -16.51 17.36 -19.84
C VAL A 108 -15.25 16.58 -20.19
N GLY A 109 -14.31 17.17 -20.93
CA GLY A 109 -13.04 16.55 -21.29
C GLY A 109 -12.22 16.12 -20.06
N LEU A 110 -12.12 16.98 -19.04
CA LEU A 110 -11.48 16.67 -17.76
C LEU A 110 -12.16 15.48 -17.08
N THR A 111 -13.48 15.49 -16.99
CA THR A 111 -14.24 14.43 -16.33
C THR A 111 -14.06 13.08 -17.02
N LEU A 112 -14.12 13.07 -18.36
CA LEU A 112 -13.91 11.85 -19.15
C LEU A 112 -12.48 11.31 -18.99
N LEU A 113 -11.46 12.17 -19.03
CA LEU A 113 -10.07 11.80 -18.79
C LEU A 113 -9.91 11.17 -17.40
N VAL A 114 -10.45 11.81 -16.36
CA VAL A 114 -10.36 11.32 -14.99
C VAL A 114 -11.10 10.00 -14.81
N ALA A 115 -12.28 9.86 -15.43
CA ALA A 115 -13.03 8.61 -15.42
C ALA A 115 -12.23 7.47 -16.08
N ALA A 116 -11.58 7.74 -17.22
CA ALA A 116 -10.73 6.76 -17.91
C ALA A 116 -9.52 6.37 -17.04
N LEU A 117 -8.84 7.33 -16.43
CA LEU A 117 -7.72 7.07 -15.51
C LEU A 117 -8.16 6.30 -14.26
N TRP A 118 -9.34 6.61 -13.73
CA TRP A 118 -9.90 5.90 -12.59
C TRP A 118 -10.23 4.44 -12.93
N LEU A 119 -10.86 4.18 -14.07
CA LEU A 119 -11.17 2.83 -14.56
C LEU A 119 -9.89 2.02 -14.83
N MET A 120 -8.90 2.64 -15.46
CA MET A 120 -7.58 2.05 -15.66
C MET A 120 -6.92 1.69 -14.33
N GLY A 121 -6.92 2.62 -13.36
CA GLY A 121 -6.38 2.42 -12.03
C GLY A 121 -7.11 1.35 -11.23
N PHE A 122 -8.43 1.25 -11.37
CA PHE A 122 -9.27 0.23 -10.77
C PHE A 122 -8.94 -1.17 -11.30
N ASN A 123 -8.78 -1.30 -12.60
CA ASN A 123 -8.35 -2.55 -13.21
C ASN A 123 -6.92 -2.92 -12.79
N SER A 124 -6.02 -1.94 -12.75
CA SER A 124 -4.65 -2.13 -12.29
C SER A 124 -4.59 -2.64 -10.85
N ALA A 125 -5.39 -2.06 -9.93
CA ALA A 125 -5.41 -2.45 -8.51
C ALA A 125 -5.82 -3.92 -8.28
N ARG A 126 -6.55 -4.51 -9.22
CA ARG A 126 -7.03 -5.90 -9.14
C ARG A 126 -6.11 -6.95 -9.73
N ASN A 127 -5.05 -6.51 -10.42
CA ASN A 127 -4.16 -7.38 -11.16
C ASN A 127 -2.70 -7.12 -10.73
N PRO A 128 -2.26 -7.67 -9.57
CA PRO A 128 -0.89 -7.54 -9.13
C PRO A 128 0.09 -8.08 -10.17
N LYS A 129 1.19 -7.38 -10.38
CA LYS A 129 2.28 -7.82 -11.25
C LYS A 129 3.26 -8.69 -10.48
N ILE A 130 3.78 -9.72 -11.11
CA ILE A 130 4.88 -10.51 -10.56
C ILE A 130 6.19 -9.80 -10.89
N GLU A 131 6.86 -9.29 -9.84
CA GLU A 131 8.21 -8.74 -9.95
C GLU A 131 9.22 -9.81 -9.56
N ARG A 132 10.28 -9.97 -10.35
CA ARG A 132 11.32 -10.98 -10.13
C ARG A 132 12.63 -10.31 -9.79
N LEU A 133 13.19 -10.68 -8.65
CA LEU A 133 14.42 -10.14 -8.11
C LEU A 133 15.42 -11.28 -7.88
N THR A 134 16.53 -11.28 -8.60
CA THR A 134 17.65 -12.19 -8.35
C THR A 134 18.68 -11.48 -7.47
N ILE A 135 19.01 -12.13 -6.33
CA ILE A 135 20.03 -11.67 -5.38
C ILE A 135 21.22 -12.63 -5.45
N GLU A 136 22.30 -12.16 -6.02
CA GLU A 136 23.54 -12.91 -6.13
C GLU A 136 24.54 -12.47 -5.06
N SER A 137 25.10 -13.45 -4.31
CA SER A 137 26.12 -13.18 -3.28
C SER A 137 26.94 -14.42 -2.95
N ASP A 138 28.23 -14.22 -2.68
CA ASP A 138 29.11 -15.28 -2.15
C ASP A 138 28.72 -15.74 -0.74
N LYS A 139 27.95 -14.90 -0.01
CA LYS A 139 27.42 -15.23 1.32
C LYS A 139 26.19 -16.12 1.29
N VAL A 140 25.57 -16.33 0.12
CA VAL A 140 24.46 -17.27 -0.05
C VAL A 140 25.04 -18.70 0.12
N PRO A 141 24.56 -19.48 1.12
CA PRO A 141 25.07 -20.83 1.32
C PRO A 141 24.60 -21.76 0.19
N THR A 142 25.37 -22.81 -0.09
CA THR A 142 25.06 -23.75 -1.17
C THR A 142 23.64 -24.32 -1.07
N GLN A 143 23.14 -24.58 0.13
CA GLN A 143 21.79 -25.09 0.36
C GLN A 143 20.68 -24.10 0.08
N ALA A 144 21.01 -22.80 -0.01
CA ALA A 144 20.08 -21.73 -0.34
C ALA A 144 20.23 -21.24 -1.80
N ASP A 145 21.09 -21.88 -2.59
CA ASP A 145 21.19 -21.59 -4.02
C ASP A 145 19.90 -22.01 -4.73
N GLY A 146 19.28 -21.08 -5.45
CA GLY A 146 17.97 -21.26 -6.07
C GLY A 146 16.76 -21.12 -5.14
N LEU A 147 16.95 -20.74 -3.86
CA LEU A 147 15.85 -20.56 -2.90
C LEU A 147 14.90 -19.47 -3.37
N ARG A 148 13.59 -19.79 -3.37
CA ARG A 148 12.52 -18.92 -3.84
C ARG A 148 11.74 -18.36 -2.67
N ILE A 149 11.86 -17.06 -2.44
CA ILE A 149 11.14 -16.32 -1.40
C ILE A 149 10.11 -15.45 -2.07
N VAL A 150 8.83 -15.59 -1.71
CA VAL A 150 7.79 -14.70 -2.18
C VAL A 150 7.48 -13.71 -1.07
N GLN A 151 7.55 -12.41 -1.39
CA GLN A 151 7.13 -11.32 -0.51
C GLN A 151 5.72 -10.87 -0.87
N LEU A 152 4.85 -10.89 0.13
CA LEU A 152 3.60 -10.14 0.18
C LEU A 152 3.79 -8.98 1.16
N THR A 153 3.25 -7.82 0.87
CA THR A 153 3.20 -6.67 1.77
C THR A 153 2.02 -5.80 1.41
N ASP A 154 1.54 -5.01 2.36
CA ASP A 154 0.51 -4.01 2.11
C ASP A 154 -0.71 -4.61 1.37
N VAL A 155 -1.17 -5.76 1.83
CA VAL A 155 -2.34 -6.43 1.27
C VAL A 155 -3.60 -5.71 1.68
N HIS A 156 -3.65 -5.18 2.92
CA HIS A 156 -4.77 -4.45 3.50
C HIS A 156 -6.09 -5.23 3.42
N LEU A 157 -6.06 -6.50 3.90
CA LEU A 157 -7.26 -7.33 3.97
C LEU A 157 -8.33 -6.64 4.81
N GLY A 158 -9.52 -6.50 4.23
CA GLY A 158 -10.62 -5.79 4.87
C GLY A 158 -11.81 -5.62 3.95
N VAL A 159 -12.54 -4.54 4.13
CA VAL A 159 -13.81 -4.29 3.45
C VAL A 159 -13.64 -4.17 1.93
N LEU A 160 -12.55 -3.58 1.45
CA LEU A 160 -12.29 -3.38 0.02
C LEU A 160 -11.48 -4.53 -0.60
N ILE A 161 -10.49 -5.04 0.14
CA ILE A 161 -9.66 -6.17 -0.27
C ILE A 161 -10.19 -7.43 0.40
N ASN A 162 -11.12 -8.06 -0.25
CA ASN A 162 -11.92 -9.17 0.26
C ASN A 162 -11.36 -10.55 -0.16
N ARG A 163 -12.13 -11.60 0.14
CA ARG A 163 -11.83 -12.99 -0.24
C ARG A 163 -11.43 -13.14 -1.72
N GLN A 164 -12.18 -12.53 -2.65
CA GLN A 164 -11.91 -12.67 -4.07
C GLN A 164 -10.56 -12.07 -4.48
N HIS A 165 -10.16 -10.93 -3.87
CA HIS A 165 -8.84 -10.34 -4.10
C HIS A 165 -7.74 -11.24 -3.55
N LEU A 166 -7.89 -11.71 -2.31
CA LEU A 166 -6.91 -12.59 -1.67
C LEU A 166 -6.74 -13.89 -2.47
N THR A 167 -7.83 -14.49 -2.94
CA THR A 167 -7.76 -15.72 -3.76
C THR A 167 -6.90 -15.49 -5.00
N ARG A 168 -7.11 -14.40 -5.75
CA ARG A 168 -6.29 -14.07 -6.93
C ARG A 168 -4.81 -13.86 -6.60
N ILE A 169 -4.51 -13.22 -5.46
CA ILE A 169 -3.13 -13.05 -4.99
C ILE A 169 -2.51 -14.42 -4.71
N LEU A 170 -3.22 -15.29 -4.00
CA LEU A 170 -2.71 -16.63 -3.62
C LEU A 170 -2.55 -17.55 -4.83
N GLU A 171 -3.47 -17.51 -5.80
CA GLU A 171 -3.34 -18.23 -7.07
C GLU A 171 -2.03 -17.84 -7.79
N GLN A 172 -1.67 -16.55 -7.81
CA GLN A 172 -0.40 -16.11 -8.37
C GLN A 172 0.79 -16.58 -7.52
N VAL A 173 0.70 -16.51 -6.19
CA VAL A 173 1.74 -16.99 -5.27
C VAL A 173 2.02 -18.49 -5.51
N GLU A 174 0.99 -19.31 -5.69
CA GLU A 174 1.13 -20.75 -5.96
C GLU A 174 1.88 -21.01 -7.27
N THR A 175 1.64 -20.23 -8.33
CA THR A 175 2.38 -20.37 -9.60
C THR A 175 3.88 -20.12 -9.43
N LEU A 176 4.24 -19.31 -8.44
CA LEU A 176 5.63 -18.99 -8.12
C LEU A 176 6.33 -20.10 -7.33
N LYS A 177 5.60 -21.09 -6.80
CA LYS A 177 6.14 -22.23 -6.01
C LYS A 177 7.13 -21.75 -4.96
N PRO A 178 6.73 -20.93 -3.99
CA PRO A 178 7.63 -20.38 -2.99
C PRO A 178 8.18 -21.47 -2.08
N ASP A 179 9.46 -21.40 -1.76
CA ASP A 179 10.06 -22.18 -0.66
C ASP A 179 9.76 -21.51 0.69
N ILE A 180 9.69 -20.17 0.69
CA ILE A 180 9.36 -19.34 1.85
C ILE A 180 8.37 -18.27 1.40
N LEU A 181 7.34 -18.00 2.21
CA LEU A 181 6.44 -16.86 2.05
C LEU A 181 6.69 -15.87 3.18
N VAL A 182 6.95 -14.62 2.84
CA VAL A 182 7.11 -13.55 3.84
C VAL A 182 6.05 -12.47 3.70
N SER A 183 5.55 -11.96 4.83
CA SER A 183 4.75 -10.74 4.88
C SER A 183 5.54 -9.64 5.57
N THR A 184 5.71 -8.52 4.89
CA THR A 184 6.45 -7.37 5.44
C THR A 184 5.52 -6.28 5.97
N GLY A 185 4.37 -6.68 6.57
CA GLY A 185 3.44 -5.81 7.28
C GLY A 185 2.25 -5.35 6.46
N ASP A 186 1.32 -4.69 7.14
CA ASP A 186 0.05 -4.20 6.60
C ASP A 186 -0.74 -5.31 5.87
N LEU A 187 -0.78 -6.49 6.48
CA LEU A 187 -1.54 -7.62 5.96
C LEU A 187 -3.04 -7.41 6.19
N VAL A 188 -3.41 -6.87 7.35
CA VAL A 188 -4.80 -6.64 7.76
C VAL A 188 -5.10 -5.15 7.99
N ASP A 189 -6.31 -4.72 7.59
CA ASP A 189 -6.77 -3.34 7.68
C ASP A 189 -8.25 -3.22 8.07
N ALA A 190 -8.80 -4.22 8.78
CA ALA A 190 -10.20 -4.23 9.19
C ALA A 190 -10.42 -4.95 10.51
N GLN A 191 -11.60 -4.72 11.10
CA GLN A 191 -12.07 -5.41 12.29
C GLN A 191 -12.26 -6.92 12.05
N ALA A 192 -12.23 -7.72 13.11
CA ALA A 192 -12.26 -9.18 13.06
C ALA A 192 -13.35 -9.77 12.17
N HIS A 193 -14.57 -9.24 12.26
CA HIS A 193 -15.73 -9.74 11.52
C HIS A 193 -15.68 -9.51 10.01
N HIS A 194 -14.79 -8.62 9.53
CA HIS A 194 -14.53 -8.45 8.10
C HIS A 194 -13.46 -9.39 7.55
N LEU A 195 -12.73 -10.10 8.44
CA LEU A 195 -11.62 -11.00 8.10
C LEU A 195 -12.00 -12.48 8.14
N ASP A 196 -13.28 -12.81 8.39
CA ASP A 196 -13.74 -14.18 8.54
C ASP A 196 -13.38 -15.06 7.33
N GLY A 197 -12.72 -16.19 7.63
CA GLY A 197 -12.28 -17.17 6.65
C GLY A 197 -11.12 -16.74 5.75
N LEU A 198 -10.59 -15.51 5.86
CA LEU A 198 -9.42 -15.07 5.08
C LEU A 198 -8.13 -15.68 5.60
N SER A 199 -8.02 -15.87 6.92
CA SER A 199 -6.86 -16.55 7.52
C SER A 199 -6.75 -18.01 7.05
N THR A 200 -7.87 -18.70 6.83
CA THR A 200 -7.87 -20.08 6.33
C THR A 200 -7.30 -20.16 4.92
N LEU A 201 -7.66 -19.24 4.02
CA LEU A 201 -7.09 -19.18 2.68
C LEU A 201 -5.56 -19.03 2.72
N LEU A 202 -5.06 -18.17 3.59
CA LEU A 202 -3.62 -18.01 3.80
C LEU A 202 -3.00 -19.27 4.43
N ALA A 203 -3.70 -19.94 5.36
CA ALA A 203 -3.21 -21.15 6.01
C ALA A 203 -3.06 -22.32 5.02
N ASP A 204 -3.86 -22.37 3.98
CA ASP A 204 -3.81 -23.39 2.93
C ASP A 204 -2.56 -23.26 2.03
N CYS A 205 -1.97 -22.05 1.93
CA CYS A 205 -0.69 -21.86 1.28
C CYS A 205 0.44 -22.40 2.19
N LYS A 206 1.12 -23.47 1.77
CA LYS A 206 2.11 -24.23 2.56
C LYS A 206 3.47 -24.27 1.86
N PRO A 207 4.25 -23.19 1.87
CA PRO A 207 5.61 -23.21 1.34
C PRO A 207 6.50 -24.15 2.16
N ARG A 208 7.50 -24.74 1.50
CA ARG A 208 8.36 -25.81 2.06
C ARG A 208 8.98 -25.46 3.42
N TYR A 209 9.42 -24.23 3.59
CA TYR A 209 10.12 -23.78 4.80
C TYR A 209 9.27 -22.85 5.66
N GLY A 210 7.97 -22.71 5.35
CA GLY A 210 7.03 -21.97 6.17
C GLY A 210 6.79 -20.52 5.76
N LYS A 211 6.04 -19.84 6.62
CA LYS A 211 5.60 -18.46 6.43
C LYS A 211 6.07 -17.60 7.59
N PHE A 212 6.62 -16.44 7.29
CA PHE A 212 7.15 -15.50 8.28
C PHE A 212 6.57 -14.11 8.05
N ALA A 213 6.33 -13.37 9.13
CA ALA A 213 5.78 -12.03 9.02
C ALA A 213 6.39 -11.08 10.03
N VAL A 214 6.31 -9.79 9.70
CA VAL A 214 6.47 -8.68 10.63
C VAL A 214 5.20 -7.84 10.59
N THR A 215 5.00 -7.00 11.58
CA THR A 215 3.88 -6.05 11.61
C THR A 215 4.19 -4.81 10.78
N GLY A 216 3.14 -4.20 10.22
CA GLY A 216 3.16 -2.83 9.73
C GLY A 216 2.41 -1.89 10.67
N ASN A 217 2.17 -0.65 10.24
CA ASN A 217 1.46 0.31 11.07
C ASN A 217 -0.05 0.04 11.16
N HIS A 218 -0.64 -0.62 10.16
CA HIS A 218 -2.08 -0.94 10.15
C HIS A 218 -2.45 -2.00 11.17
N GLU A 219 -1.59 -2.96 11.45
CA GLU A 219 -1.80 -3.92 12.55
C GLU A 219 -2.03 -3.22 13.90
N SER A 220 -1.37 -2.07 14.13
CA SER A 220 -1.61 -1.24 15.32
C SER A 220 -2.97 -0.50 15.27
N TYR A 221 -3.41 -0.07 14.07
CA TYR A 221 -4.65 0.72 13.91
C TYR A 221 -5.91 -0.12 14.08
N VAL A 222 -5.88 -1.39 13.65
CA VAL A 222 -7.01 -2.31 13.76
C VAL A 222 -7.09 -3.03 15.10
N GLY A 223 -6.06 -2.90 15.93
CA GLY A 223 -5.91 -3.58 17.21
C GLY A 223 -4.89 -4.72 17.12
N LEU A 224 -3.74 -4.51 17.78
CA LEU A 224 -2.58 -5.39 17.67
C LEU A 224 -2.89 -6.85 17.99
N ASP A 225 -3.55 -7.14 19.13
CA ASP A 225 -3.85 -8.52 19.54
C ASP A 225 -4.69 -9.25 18.50
N HIS A 226 -5.64 -8.56 17.90
CA HIS A 226 -6.48 -9.09 16.85
C HIS A 226 -5.67 -9.40 15.57
N ALA A 227 -4.79 -8.49 15.17
CA ALA A 227 -3.92 -8.66 14.01
C ALA A 227 -2.93 -9.82 14.22
N LEU A 228 -2.31 -9.92 15.40
CA LEU A 228 -1.39 -11.02 15.74
C LEU A 228 -2.11 -12.38 15.68
N ALA A 229 -3.31 -12.49 16.29
CA ALA A 229 -4.12 -13.70 16.23
C ALA A 229 -4.53 -14.07 14.79
N PHE A 230 -4.74 -13.08 13.91
CA PHE A 230 -4.99 -13.34 12.49
C PHE A 230 -3.76 -13.96 11.81
N HIS A 231 -2.55 -13.40 12.04
CA HIS A 231 -1.30 -13.93 11.49
C HIS A 231 -1.05 -15.38 11.94
N GLU A 232 -1.29 -15.68 13.22
CA GLU A 232 -1.15 -17.05 13.75
C GLU A 232 -2.12 -18.02 13.08
N ARG A 233 -3.41 -17.67 12.98
CA ARG A 233 -4.43 -18.47 12.26
C ARG A 233 -4.11 -18.63 10.78
N ALA A 234 -3.49 -17.61 10.16
CA ALA A 234 -3.01 -17.67 8.79
C ALA A 234 -1.73 -18.52 8.64
N GLY A 235 -1.15 -19.00 9.74
CA GLY A 235 0.04 -19.87 9.78
C GLY A 235 1.35 -19.11 9.59
N PHE A 236 1.39 -17.80 9.85
CA PHE A 236 2.64 -17.04 9.88
C PHE A 236 3.32 -17.12 11.24
N ARG A 237 4.63 -17.37 11.23
CA ARG A 237 5.48 -17.09 12.38
C ARG A 237 5.86 -15.60 12.36
N LEU A 238 5.45 -14.89 13.40
CA LEU A 238 5.81 -13.47 13.56
C LEU A 238 7.24 -13.35 14.09
N LEU A 239 8.03 -12.48 13.45
CA LEU A 239 9.39 -12.12 13.87
C LEU A 239 9.34 -10.68 14.41
N ARG A 240 9.39 -10.54 15.73
CA ARG A 240 9.15 -9.27 16.45
C ARG A 240 10.36 -8.88 17.29
N GLY A 241 11.44 -8.45 16.63
CA GLY A 241 12.77 -8.34 17.25
C GLY A 241 13.39 -9.73 17.45
N ASP A 242 13.08 -10.65 16.56
CA ASP A 242 13.51 -12.04 16.58
C ASP A 242 14.08 -12.46 15.22
N SER A 243 14.85 -13.55 15.22
CA SER A 243 15.40 -14.14 14.01
C SER A 243 15.30 -15.64 14.01
N ILE A 244 15.32 -16.25 12.82
CA ILE A 244 15.31 -17.68 12.64
C ILE A 244 16.25 -18.09 11.51
N ASP A 245 17.00 -19.16 11.74
CA ASP A 245 17.75 -19.84 10.68
C ASP A 245 16.83 -20.78 9.91
N VAL A 246 16.71 -20.57 8.62
CA VAL A 246 15.87 -21.38 7.74
C VAL A 246 16.54 -21.54 6.37
N ALA A 247 16.54 -22.76 5.83
CA ALA A 247 17.17 -23.08 4.54
C ALA A 247 18.63 -22.57 4.39
N GLY A 248 19.34 -22.41 5.52
CA GLY A 248 20.73 -21.93 5.56
C GLY A 248 20.92 -20.43 5.59
N ILE A 249 19.87 -19.65 5.47
CA ILE A 249 19.86 -18.18 5.64
C ILE A 249 19.26 -17.82 7.00
N THR A 250 19.48 -16.58 7.43
CA THR A 250 18.83 -16.03 8.62
C THR A 250 17.76 -15.02 8.18
N LEU A 251 16.51 -15.27 8.56
CA LEU A 251 15.43 -14.28 8.49
C LEU A 251 15.37 -13.57 9.83
N ALA A 252 15.51 -12.23 9.80
CA ALA A 252 15.35 -11.36 10.96
C ALA A 252 14.13 -10.47 10.73
N GLY A 253 13.38 -10.17 11.77
CA GLY A 253 12.19 -9.33 11.65
C GLY A 253 12.06 -8.34 12.80
N ILE A 254 11.56 -7.16 12.50
CA ILE A 254 11.27 -6.11 13.49
C ILE A 254 9.89 -5.52 13.25
N ASP A 255 9.20 -5.25 14.36
CA ASP A 255 7.90 -4.57 14.34
C ASP A 255 7.99 -3.14 13.79
N ASP A 256 6.88 -2.66 13.22
CA ASP A 256 6.77 -1.25 12.85
C ASP A 256 6.82 -0.33 14.09
N PRO A 257 7.43 0.85 14.00
CA PRO A 257 7.47 1.82 15.09
C PRO A 257 6.11 2.19 15.69
N ALA A 258 5.02 2.12 14.89
CA ALA A 258 3.66 2.38 15.37
C ALA A 258 3.16 1.31 16.35
N VAL A 259 3.69 0.08 16.26
CA VAL A 259 3.34 -1.04 17.13
C VAL A 259 4.06 -0.97 18.47
N ILE A 260 5.34 -0.60 18.46
CA ILE A 260 6.21 -0.61 19.65
C ILE A 260 6.34 0.74 20.35
N GLY A 261 5.72 1.79 19.78
CA GLY A 261 5.80 3.15 20.35
C GLY A 261 7.19 3.80 20.23
N GLY A 262 8.07 3.28 19.38
CA GLY A 262 9.43 3.79 19.23
C GLY A 262 10.30 2.97 18.28
N SER A 263 11.62 3.12 18.35
CA SER A 263 12.57 2.30 17.60
C SER A 263 13.12 1.19 18.49
N ILE A 264 13.12 -0.05 17.98
CA ILE A 264 14.00 -1.10 18.51
C ILE A 264 15.41 -0.68 18.12
N GLY A 265 16.39 -0.92 18.98
CA GLY A 265 17.80 -0.78 18.61
C GLY A 265 18.17 -1.79 17.50
N GLU A 266 17.78 -1.47 16.27
CA GLU A 266 17.86 -2.35 15.08
C GLU A 266 19.29 -2.85 14.88
N ALA A 267 20.26 -1.93 14.92
CA ALA A 267 21.67 -2.29 14.80
C ALA A 267 22.13 -3.22 15.93
N LYS A 268 21.67 -2.98 17.17
CA LYS A 268 22.04 -3.85 18.31
C LYS A 268 21.54 -5.27 18.07
N PHE A 269 20.27 -5.43 17.72
CA PHE A 269 19.66 -6.74 17.44
C PHE A 269 20.35 -7.47 16.29
N LEU A 270 20.53 -6.80 15.14
CA LEU A 270 21.08 -7.43 13.94
C LEU A 270 22.59 -7.75 14.07
N ASN A 271 23.33 -6.93 14.82
CA ASN A 271 24.76 -7.14 15.01
C ASN A 271 25.08 -8.28 16.02
N GLU A 272 24.07 -8.74 16.78
CA GLU A 272 24.15 -9.98 17.59
C GLU A 272 24.01 -11.25 16.74
N ILE A 273 23.49 -11.16 15.51
CA ILE A 273 23.43 -12.30 14.61
C ILE A 273 24.84 -12.72 14.20
N ARG A 274 25.07 -14.05 14.22
CA ARG A 274 26.37 -14.65 13.92
C ARG A 274 26.92 -14.13 12.58
N GLU A 275 28.17 -13.72 12.57
CA GLU A 275 28.88 -13.30 11.36
C GLU A 275 28.96 -14.43 10.30
N GLY A 276 29.03 -14.01 9.03
CA GLY A 276 29.12 -14.94 7.89
C GLY A 276 27.76 -15.49 7.41
N ARG A 277 26.66 -15.19 8.08
CA ARG A 277 25.31 -15.54 7.64
C ARG A 277 24.81 -14.62 6.54
N PHE A 278 23.98 -15.15 5.64
CA PHE A 278 23.18 -14.35 4.73
C PHE A 278 21.90 -13.94 5.47
N VAL A 279 21.82 -12.66 5.85
CA VAL A 279 20.72 -12.12 6.64
C VAL A 279 19.73 -11.37 5.75
N ILE A 280 18.46 -11.78 5.80
CA ILE A 280 17.34 -11.04 5.22
C ILE A 280 16.56 -10.40 6.36
N LEU A 281 16.50 -9.06 6.35
CA LEU A 281 15.71 -8.28 7.30
C LEU A 281 14.30 -8.03 6.73
N LEU A 282 13.29 -8.46 7.45
CA LEU A 282 11.89 -8.11 7.21
C LEU A 282 11.56 -6.87 8.03
N LYS A 283 11.15 -5.80 7.38
CA LYS A 283 10.84 -4.51 8.00
C LYS A 283 9.82 -3.76 7.15
N HIS A 284 8.74 -3.31 7.76
CA HIS A 284 7.66 -2.69 7.00
C HIS A 284 8.09 -1.39 6.32
N GLN A 285 8.56 -0.40 7.08
CA GLN A 285 8.99 0.89 6.50
C GLN A 285 10.38 0.81 5.87
N PRO A 286 10.62 1.43 4.69
CA PRO A 286 11.91 1.43 4.00
C PRO A 286 12.88 2.46 4.60
N ARG A 287 13.07 2.41 5.92
CA ARG A 287 14.02 3.22 6.68
C ARG A 287 15.25 2.37 6.98
N ILE A 288 16.42 2.92 6.73
CA ILE A 288 17.69 2.23 6.93
C ILE A 288 18.34 2.74 8.21
N ASP A 289 18.73 1.81 9.08
CA ASP A 289 19.69 2.06 10.14
C ASP A 289 21.09 1.82 9.53
N PRO A 290 21.93 2.86 9.43
CA PRO A 290 23.24 2.75 8.76
C PRO A 290 24.22 1.83 9.51
N ASP A 291 24.01 1.61 10.80
CA ASP A 291 24.86 0.77 11.66
C ASP A 291 24.40 -0.69 11.70
N ALA A 292 23.23 -1.00 11.14
CA ALA A 292 22.68 -2.35 11.08
C ALA A 292 23.31 -3.20 9.98
N ARG A 293 23.62 -4.47 10.32
CA ARG A 293 24.26 -5.44 9.39
C ARG A 293 23.23 -6.42 8.84
N PHE A 294 22.95 -6.33 7.57
CA PHE A 294 22.12 -7.29 6.83
C PHE A 294 22.57 -7.34 5.35
N ASN A 295 22.14 -8.38 4.62
CA ASN A 295 22.44 -8.51 3.19
C ASN A 295 21.31 -7.96 2.32
N LEU A 296 20.07 -8.19 2.73
CA LEU A 296 18.86 -7.72 2.04
C LEU A 296 17.82 -7.30 3.05
N GLN A 297 17.30 -6.08 2.94
CA GLN A 297 16.08 -5.64 3.62
C GLN A 297 14.91 -5.72 2.65
N LEU A 298 13.80 -6.32 3.08
CA LEU A 298 12.52 -6.36 2.36
C LEU A 298 11.53 -5.44 3.08
N SER A 299 10.98 -4.47 2.35
CA SER A 299 10.05 -3.46 2.88
C SER A 299 8.87 -3.24 1.94
N GLY A 300 7.83 -2.56 2.45
CA GLY A 300 6.66 -2.09 1.73
C GLY A 300 6.30 -0.66 2.09
N HIS A 301 5.09 -0.44 2.63
CA HIS A 301 4.58 0.79 3.22
C HIS A 301 4.26 1.94 2.25
N THR A 302 5.10 2.18 1.28
CA THR A 302 5.04 3.40 0.45
C THR A 302 4.01 3.33 -0.66
N HIS A 303 3.59 2.12 -1.05
CA HIS A 303 2.75 1.85 -2.22
C HIS A 303 3.25 2.51 -3.53
N ASN A 304 4.51 2.99 -3.56
CA ASN A 304 5.01 3.90 -4.59
C ASN A 304 4.07 5.12 -4.80
N GLY A 305 3.44 5.59 -3.72
CA GLY A 305 2.45 6.67 -3.75
C GLY A 305 1.07 6.27 -4.27
N GLN A 306 0.85 5.01 -4.66
CA GLN A 306 -0.43 4.42 -5.09
C GLN A 306 -1.11 5.10 -6.30
N ILE A 307 -1.28 6.44 -6.27
CA ILE A 307 -1.96 7.24 -7.30
C ILE A 307 -1.04 8.39 -7.71
N PHE A 308 -0.50 8.34 -8.93
CA PHE A 308 0.28 9.46 -9.47
C PHE A 308 -0.58 10.74 -9.50
N PRO A 309 -0.05 11.91 -9.08
CA PRO A 309 1.35 12.22 -8.76
C PRO A 309 1.71 12.19 -7.26
N PHE A 310 0.93 11.50 -6.42
CA PHE A 310 1.16 11.46 -4.97
C PHE A 310 2.54 10.88 -4.59
N ASN A 311 3.13 10.08 -5.47
CA ASN A 311 4.49 9.54 -5.31
C ASN A 311 5.56 10.63 -5.08
N PHE A 312 5.40 11.82 -5.61
CA PHE A 312 6.33 12.93 -5.34
C PHE A 312 6.29 13.38 -3.88
N LEU A 313 5.10 13.41 -3.27
CA LEU A 313 4.95 13.73 -1.85
C LEU A 313 5.50 12.62 -0.95
N VAL A 314 5.27 11.36 -1.31
CA VAL A 314 5.79 10.21 -0.56
C VAL A 314 7.32 10.21 -0.58
N ARG A 315 7.97 10.59 -1.69
CA ARG A 315 9.44 10.71 -1.80
C ARG A 315 10.07 11.74 -0.87
N LEU A 316 9.31 12.75 -0.44
CA LEU A 316 9.81 13.72 0.54
C LEU A 316 10.03 13.11 1.93
N VAL A 317 9.27 12.02 2.24
CA VAL A 317 9.36 11.31 3.53
C VAL A 317 10.21 10.04 3.41
N TYR A 318 10.08 9.34 2.29
CA TYR A 318 10.77 8.09 1.98
C TYR A 318 11.48 8.24 0.63
N PRO A 319 12.78 8.56 0.60
CA PRO A 319 13.51 8.76 -0.68
C PRO A 319 13.49 7.52 -1.58
N MET A 320 13.54 6.33 -0.99
CA MET A 320 13.46 5.03 -1.67
C MET A 320 12.03 4.48 -1.55
N ILE A 321 11.20 4.67 -2.59
CA ILE A 321 9.78 4.32 -2.54
C ILE A 321 9.38 3.06 -3.30
N HIS A 322 10.24 2.52 -4.15
CA HIS A 322 10.04 1.22 -4.79
C HIS A 322 11.33 0.70 -5.44
N GLY A 323 11.40 -0.62 -5.64
CA GLY A 323 12.48 -1.28 -6.38
C GLY A 323 13.71 -1.56 -5.52
N ARG A 324 14.80 -1.97 -6.19
CA ARG A 324 16.06 -2.37 -5.56
C ARG A 324 17.02 -1.20 -5.42
N HIS A 325 17.61 -1.06 -4.24
CA HIS A 325 18.60 -0.03 -3.91
C HIS A 325 19.82 -0.67 -3.27
N GLY A 326 21.02 -0.31 -3.74
CA GLY A 326 22.28 -0.62 -3.07
C GLY A 326 22.49 0.35 -1.89
N LEU A 327 23.01 -0.15 -0.77
CA LEU A 327 23.26 0.65 0.44
C LEU A 327 24.77 0.82 0.68
N ASN A 328 25.13 1.91 1.35
CA ASN A 328 26.54 2.22 1.64
C ASN A 328 27.21 1.22 2.60
N ASN A 329 26.42 0.49 3.40
CA ASN A 329 26.90 -0.57 4.29
C ASN A 329 27.13 -1.91 3.59
N GLY A 330 27.00 -1.97 2.25
CA GLY A 330 27.14 -3.18 1.44
C GLY A 330 25.89 -4.07 1.39
N GLY A 331 24.84 -3.71 2.10
CA GLY A 331 23.52 -4.35 2.02
C GLY A 331 22.70 -3.86 0.85
N GLN A 332 21.51 -4.42 0.68
CA GLN A 332 20.54 -4.02 -0.31
C GLN A 332 19.19 -3.80 0.34
N LEU A 333 18.42 -2.85 -0.19
CA LEU A 333 17.01 -2.66 0.14
C LEU A 333 16.17 -2.98 -1.08
N TYR A 334 15.10 -3.74 -0.88
CA TYR A 334 14.01 -3.84 -1.85
C TYR A 334 12.73 -3.27 -1.24
N VAL A 335 12.10 -2.34 -1.93
CA VAL A 335 10.83 -1.74 -1.52
C VAL A 335 9.76 -2.18 -2.50
N SER A 336 8.83 -2.98 -2.02
CA SER A 336 7.66 -3.42 -2.79
C SER A 336 6.61 -2.32 -2.84
N ARG A 337 5.85 -2.28 -3.95
CA ARG A 337 4.68 -1.40 -4.09
C ARG A 337 3.44 -1.92 -3.36
N GLY A 338 3.54 -3.11 -2.76
CA GLY A 338 2.41 -3.76 -2.09
C GLY A 338 1.45 -4.48 -3.03
N ALA A 339 0.80 -5.54 -2.53
CA ALA A 339 -0.10 -6.39 -3.30
C ALA A 339 -1.56 -5.91 -3.30
N GLY A 340 -1.94 -5.09 -2.32
CA GLY A 340 -3.27 -4.51 -2.17
C GLY A 340 -3.37 -3.03 -2.50
N SER A 341 -4.30 -2.35 -1.87
CA SER A 341 -4.52 -0.91 -1.96
C SER A 341 -5.07 -0.39 -0.64
N TRP A 342 -4.62 0.78 -0.23
CA TRP A 342 -5.11 1.44 0.98
C TRP A 342 -5.99 2.64 0.63
N GLY A 343 -7.17 2.76 1.29
CA GLY A 343 -8.14 3.81 1.00
C GLY A 343 -8.69 3.69 -0.44
N PRO A 344 -8.37 4.59 -1.38
CA PRO A 344 -8.88 4.51 -2.75
C PRO A 344 -8.56 3.18 -3.44
N PRO A 345 -9.57 2.45 -3.98
CA PRO A 345 -9.38 1.13 -4.59
C PRO A 345 -8.82 1.21 -6.02
N ILE A 346 -7.83 2.07 -6.24
CA ILE A 346 -7.22 2.32 -7.55
C ILE A 346 -5.69 2.42 -7.44
N ARG A 347 -5.01 2.00 -8.50
CA ARG A 347 -3.56 2.09 -8.67
C ARG A 347 -3.23 2.76 -9.99
N VAL A 348 -2.87 4.05 -9.97
CA VAL A 348 -2.58 4.83 -11.19
C VAL A 348 -1.08 5.04 -11.32
N PHE A 349 -0.47 4.45 -12.36
CA PHE A 349 0.98 4.39 -12.62
C PHE A 349 1.82 3.80 -11.48
N SER A 350 1.18 3.07 -10.58
CA SER A 350 1.81 2.36 -9.48
C SER A 350 1.12 0.99 -9.32
N PRO A 351 1.26 0.05 -10.27
CA PRO A 351 0.59 -1.24 -10.21
C PRO A 351 1.01 -2.00 -8.94
N PRO A 352 0.08 -2.72 -8.30
CA PRO A 352 0.42 -3.57 -7.17
C PRO A 352 1.34 -4.71 -7.62
N GLU A 353 2.08 -5.30 -6.68
CA GLU A 353 3.04 -6.35 -7.00
C GLU A 353 3.10 -7.47 -5.97
N ILE A 354 3.45 -8.65 -6.47
CA ILE A 354 3.92 -9.81 -5.70
C ILE A 354 5.38 -10.00 -6.09
N THR A 355 6.29 -9.99 -5.12
CA THR A 355 7.72 -10.06 -5.41
C THR A 355 8.26 -11.48 -5.22
N LEU A 356 8.84 -12.07 -6.26
CA LEU A 356 9.63 -13.29 -6.17
C LEU A 356 11.11 -12.93 -6.06
N ILE A 357 11.73 -13.31 -4.97
CA ILE A 357 13.17 -13.20 -4.72
C ILE A 357 13.80 -14.56 -4.93
N GLU A 358 14.76 -14.67 -5.84
CA GLU A 358 15.58 -15.87 -6.06
C GLU A 358 16.99 -15.61 -5.56
N LEU A 359 17.45 -16.39 -4.59
CA LEU A 359 18.83 -16.30 -4.11
C LEU A 359 19.74 -17.12 -5.02
N LYS A 360 20.88 -16.57 -5.38
CA LYS A 360 21.92 -17.27 -6.14
C LYS A 360 23.26 -17.10 -5.47
N ARG A 361 23.96 -18.22 -5.35
CA ARG A 361 25.36 -18.23 -4.95
C ARG A 361 26.22 -17.81 -6.14
N ARG A 362 27.17 -16.92 -5.88
CA ARG A 362 28.24 -16.60 -6.83
C ARG A 362 29.35 -17.61 -6.76
#